data_a9ae1b4d1ad3e5be30397eb3f15ec2ef
#
_entry.id   a9ae1b4d1ad3e5be30397eb3f15ec2ef
#
_cell.length_a   1.000
_cell.length_b   1.000
_cell.length_c   1.000
_cell.angle_alpha   90.00
_cell.angle_beta   90.00
_cell.angle_gamma   90.00
#
_symmetry.space_group_name_H-M   'P 1'
#
loop_
_entity.id
_entity.type
_entity.pdbx_description
1 polymer ?
#
loop_
_entity_poly.entity_id
_entity_poly.type
_entity_poly.pdbx_seq_one_letter_code
_entity_poly.pdbx_strand_id
1 'polypeptide(L)'
;MQQFTKSFCTKIALLVIGLMLVCGMAMVLNHKVSDKASGAEPTEDTSAFVTLTDVVPDAILEIRYFGTYNFVGARVDGYLEPTALLTRAAADSLRAVSDDVKALGYRLKIYDAYRPQRAVDHFMRWAADIPDTLMKAYFYSDLDKSVLFDQEYICAKSGHTRGSTVDLTLFDMTTEKELDMGGTFDWFGPESHPDFCGNPETGEYTGDNHKSPAWRSITAEQFANRMILRKAMQRHGFLPFKTEWWHFLLANEPFPDTYFNFPVQQLK
;
A
#
# COMPACT_ATOMS: atom_id res chain seq x y z
N MET A 1 14.15 54.01 38.71
CA MET A 1 13.84 53.44 37.38
C MET A 1 13.94 51.90 37.34
N GLN A 2 14.16 51.20 38.43
CA GLN A 2 14.32 49.71 38.48
C GLN A 2 13.12 48.93 39.05
N GLN A 3 12.09 49.57 39.50
CA GLN A 3 10.90 48.89 40.09
C GLN A 3 9.74 48.71 39.08
N PHE A 4 9.72 49.41 37.95
CA PHE A 4 8.62 49.27 36.96
C PHE A 4 8.81 48.12 35.97
N THR A 5 10.01 47.60 35.79
CA THR A 5 10.30 46.53 34.81
C THR A 5 9.99 45.12 35.34
N LYS A 6 9.99 44.88 36.67
CA LYS A 6 9.68 43.53 37.24
C LYS A 6 8.20 43.18 37.25
N SER A 7 7.32 44.16 37.34
CA SER A 7 5.87 43.93 37.36
C SER A 7 5.27 43.60 36.00
N PHE A 8 5.91 44.11 34.92
CA PHE A 8 5.42 43.88 33.56
C PHE A 8 5.78 42.46 33.06
N CYS A 9 6.99 41.99 33.34
CA CYS A 9 7.40 40.62 32.97
C CYS A 9 6.62 39.52 33.67
N THR A 10 6.22 39.73 34.93
CA THR A 10 5.47 38.72 35.70
C THR A 10 4.01 38.57 35.20
N LYS A 11 3.40 39.66 34.73
CA LYS A 11 2.04 39.63 34.16
C LYS A 11 1.99 38.98 32.78
N ILE A 12 3.04 39.15 31.95
CA ILE A 12 3.14 38.52 30.64
C ILE A 12 3.42 37.01 30.79
N ALA A 13 4.25 36.60 31.75
CA ALA A 13 4.52 35.17 32.03
C ALA A 13 3.26 34.42 32.50
N LEU A 14 2.42 35.04 33.34
CA LEU A 14 1.17 34.44 33.78
C LEU A 14 0.11 34.34 32.66
N LEU A 15 0.10 35.27 31.71
CA LEU A 15 -0.81 35.25 30.56
C LEU A 15 -0.43 34.15 29.55
N VAL A 16 0.85 33.93 29.34
CA VAL A 16 1.36 32.87 28.43
C VAL A 16 1.15 31.48 29.02
N ILE A 17 1.32 31.30 30.32
CA ILE A 17 1.06 30.01 31.00
C ILE A 17 -0.44 29.71 31.00
N GLY A 18 -1.32 30.71 31.19
CA GLY A 18 -2.77 30.53 31.07
C GLY A 18 -3.23 30.13 29.67
N LEU A 19 -2.61 30.70 28.62
CA LEU A 19 -2.93 30.36 27.21
C LEU A 19 -2.45 28.96 26.83
N MET A 20 -1.28 28.53 27.32
CA MET A 20 -0.78 27.17 27.08
C MET A 20 -1.59 26.09 27.78
N LEU A 21 -2.12 26.37 28.97
CA LEU A 21 -3.01 25.44 29.67
C LEU A 21 -4.37 25.29 28.98
N VAL A 22 -4.92 26.35 28.41
CA VAL A 22 -6.18 26.29 27.64
C VAL A 22 -5.98 25.58 26.30
N CYS A 23 -4.86 25.80 25.60
CA CYS A 23 -4.53 25.07 24.38
C CYS A 23 -4.24 23.56 24.66
N GLY A 24 -3.56 23.24 25.75
CA GLY A 24 -3.30 21.85 26.15
C GLY A 24 -4.58 21.09 26.54
N MET A 25 -5.54 21.74 27.18
CA MET A 25 -6.85 21.13 27.47
C MET A 25 -7.75 20.98 26.25
N ALA A 26 -7.65 21.89 25.26
CA ALA A 26 -8.40 21.76 24.01
C ALA A 26 -7.87 20.62 23.14
N MET A 27 -6.56 20.32 23.15
CA MET A 27 -5.99 19.16 22.44
C MET A 27 -6.31 17.83 23.10
N VAL A 28 -6.45 17.77 24.42
CA VAL A 28 -6.84 16.53 25.13
C VAL A 28 -8.33 16.22 24.99
N LEU A 29 -9.18 17.22 24.75
CA LEU A 29 -10.62 17.01 24.54
C LEU A 29 -10.99 16.64 23.08
N ASN A 30 -10.12 16.92 22.09
CA ASN A 30 -10.36 16.53 20.70
C ASN A 30 -9.84 15.12 20.34
N HIS A 31 -9.19 14.38 21.26
CA HIS A 31 -8.73 13.02 21.04
C HIS A 31 -9.71 11.92 21.53
N LYS A 32 -10.94 12.30 21.86
CA LYS A 32 -12.02 11.36 22.24
C LYS A 32 -13.23 11.40 21.31
N VAL A 33 -13.04 11.74 20.04
CA VAL A 33 -14.12 11.62 19.07
C VAL A 33 -13.62 10.72 17.93
N SER A 34 -14.24 9.56 17.86
CA SER A 34 -14.29 8.63 16.72
C SER A 34 -13.32 7.45 16.68
N ASP A 35 -13.30 6.64 17.74
CA ASP A 35 -13.04 5.20 17.58
C ASP A 35 -14.35 4.40 17.75
N LYS A 36 -15.38 4.80 17.02
CA LYS A 36 -16.43 3.89 16.57
C LYS A 36 -16.20 3.58 15.10
N ALA A 37 -15.09 2.92 14.77
CA ALA A 37 -15.06 2.06 13.60
C ALA A 37 -16.16 1.03 13.84
N SER A 38 -17.17 0.99 12.99
CA SER A 38 -18.21 -0.01 13.01
C SER A 38 -17.56 -1.38 13.02
N GLY A 39 -17.62 -2.09 14.12
CA GLY A 39 -17.10 -3.44 14.25
C GLY A 39 -18.03 -4.44 13.57
N ALA A 40 -18.37 -4.19 12.30
CA ALA A 40 -19.06 -5.18 11.49
C ALA A 40 -18.08 -6.31 11.21
N GLU A 41 -18.52 -7.54 11.48
CA GLU A 41 -17.75 -8.74 11.13
C GLU A 41 -17.52 -8.78 9.61
N PRO A 42 -16.35 -9.26 9.17
CA PRO A 42 -16.07 -9.42 7.74
C PRO A 42 -17.08 -10.34 7.07
N THR A 43 -17.53 -9.97 5.86
CA THR A 43 -18.51 -10.74 5.10
C THR A 43 -17.88 -11.81 4.21
N GLU A 44 -18.61 -12.91 3.99
CA GLU A 44 -18.26 -13.99 3.06
C GLU A 44 -19.00 -13.85 1.70
N ASP A 45 -19.71 -12.75 1.44
CA ASP A 45 -20.46 -12.53 0.20
C ASP A 45 -19.52 -12.26 -0.98
N THR A 46 -19.59 -13.08 -2.00
CA THR A 46 -18.79 -12.99 -3.23
C THR A 46 -19.52 -12.34 -4.40
N SER A 47 -20.80 -11.97 -4.25
CA SER A 47 -21.70 -11.61 -5.36
C SER A 47 -21.24 -10.41 -6.19
N ALA A 48 -20.44 -9.51 -5.60
CA ALA A 48 -19.89 -8.33 -6.28
C ALA A 48 -18.51 -8.57 -6.92
N PHE A 49 -17.95 -9.76 -6.76
CA PHE A 49 -16.60 -10.08 -7.21
C PHE A 49 -16.61 -10.89 -8.51
N VAL A 50 -15.47 -10.82 -9.19
CA VAL A 50 -15.19 -11.59 -10.40
C VAL A 50 -13.77 -12.16 -10.32
N THR A 51 -13.56 -13.29 -10.99
CA THR A 51 -12.23 -13.77 -11.29
C THR A 51 -11.59 -12.83 -12.30
N LEU A 52 -10.44 -12.25 -11.97
CA LEU A 52 -9.82 -11.20 -12.79
C LEU A 52 -9.56 -11.65 -14.22
N THR A 53 -9.13 -12.88 -14.43
CA THR A 53 -8.83 -13.44 -15.77
C THR A 53 -10.06 -13.60 -16.66
N ASP A 54 -11.28 -13.58 -16.11
CA ASP A 54 -12.51 -13.57 -16.92
C ASP A 54 -12.76 -12.18 -17.53
N VAL A 55 -12.15 -11.12 -16.96
CA VAL A 55 -12.27 -9.73 -17.41
C VAL A 55 -11.00 -9.28 -18.14
N VAL A 56 -9.83 -9.65 -17.63
CA VAL A 56 -8.50 -9.33 -18.18
C VAL A 56 -7.77 -10.65 -18.50
N PRO A 57 -8.14 -11.35 -19.60
CA PRO A 57 -7.69 -12.72 -19.85
C PRO A 57 -6.18 -12.86 -20.15
N ASP A 58 -5.54 -11.77 -20.48
CA ASP A 58 -4.09 -11.71 -20.74
C ASP A 58 -3.27 -11.22 -19.54
N ALA A 59 -3.89 -10.97 -18.39
CA ALA A 59 -3.16 -10.71 -17.15
C ALA A 59 -2.30 -11.91 -16.75
N ILE A 60 -1.06 -11.64 -16.37
CA ILE A 60 -0.16 -12.65 -15.81
C ILE A 60 -0.35 -12.66 -14.31
N LEU A 61 -0.64 -13.83 -13.74
CA LEU A 61 -0.81 -13.97 -12.30
C LEU A 61 0.44 -14.56 -11.65
N GLU A 62 1.05 -13.81 -10.74
CA GLU A 62 2.10 -14.30 -9.84
C GLU A 62 1.68 -13.99 -8.40
N ILE A 63 0.60 -14.65 -7.96
CA ILE A 63 -0.01 -14.38 -6.66
C ILE A 63 0.94 -14.77 -5.54
N ARG A 64 1.62 -13.78 -4.98
CA ARG A 64 2.74 -13.93 -4.04
C ARG A 64 2.33 -14.64 -2.76
N TYR A 65 1.13 -14.36 -2.27
CA TYR A 65 0.65 -14.92 -1.01
C TYR A 65 0.08 -16.35 -1.13
N PHE A 66 -0.14 -16.85 -2.34
CA PHE A 66 -0.40 -18.26 -2.58
C PHE A 66 0.88 -19.11 -2.48
N GLY A 67 2.03 -18.56 -2.85
CA GLY A 67 3.32 -19.21 -2.76
C GLY A 67 4.04 -18.98 -1.43
N THR A 68 5.33 -19.30 -1.41
CA THR A 68 6.22 -19.08 -0.25
C THR A 68 7.18 -17.90 -0.45
N TYR A 69 7.26 -17.33 -1.65
CA TYR A 69 8.11 -16.19 -1.93
C TYR A 69 7.36 -14.88 -1.64
N ASN A 70 7.16 -14.63 -0.36
CA ASN A 70 6.58 -13.43 0.23
C ASN A 70 7.26 -13.16 1.58
N PHE A 71 6.98 -12.04 2.23
CA PHE A 71 7.66 -11.66 3.47
C PHE A 71 7.37 -12.59 4.66
N VAL A 72 6.30 -13.39 4.61
CA VAL A 72 5.97 -14.41 5.62
C VAL A 72 6.82 -15.68 5.43
N GLY A 73 7.19 -16.00 4.18
CA GLY A 73 7.94 -17.23 3.84
C GLY A 73 7.06 -18.49 3.77
N ALA A 74 5.73 -18.35 3.79
CA ALA A 74 4.76 -19.41 3.74
C ALA A 74 3.53 -19.00 2.93
N ARG A 75 2.70 -19.97 2.51
CA ARG A 75 1.38 -19.65 1.98
C ARG A 75 0.55 -18.94 3.03
N VAL A 76 -0.05 -17.82 2.65
CA VAL A 76 -0.87 -17.01 3.55
C VAL A 76 -2.29 -17.58 3.66
N ASP A 77 -2.86 -17.48 4.86
CA ASP A 77 -4.20 -17.98 5.13
C ASP A 77 -5.24 -17.37 4.17
N GLY A 78 -6.11 -18.22 3.65
CA GLY A 78 -7.18 -17.80 2.75
C GLY A 78 -6.81 -17.80 1.27
N TYR A 79 -5.55 -17.98 0.86
CA TYR A 79 -5.16 -18.19 -0.53
C TYR A 79 -5.20 -19.67 -0.88
N LEU A 80 -6.30 -20.15 -1.47
CA LEU A 80 -6.50 -21.54 -1.82
C LEU A 80 -6.06 -21.86 -3.24
N GLU A 81 -6.11 -20.88 -4.15
CA GLU A 81 -5.69 -21.01 -5.54
C GLU A 81 -4.84 -19.80 -5.98
N PRO A 82 -3.95 -19.95 -6.99
CA PRO A 82 -3.14 -18.87 -7.52
C PRO A 82 -3.96 -17.97 -8.48
N THR A 83 -5.08 -17.44 -8.01
CA THR A 83 -5.99 -16.59 -8.77
C THR A 83 -6.14 -15.21 -8.14
N ALA A 84 -6.62 -14.25 -8.91
CA ALA A 84 -6.90 -12.89 -8.46
C ALA A 84 -8.40 -12.61 -8.56
N LEU A 85 -8.96 -12.04 -7.50
CA LEU A 85 -10.35 -11.61 -7.44
C LEU A 85 -10.39 -10.10 -7.25
N LEU A 86 -11.33 -9.44 -7.90
CA LEU A 86 -11.63 -8.01 -7.68
C LEU A 86 -13.14 -7.79 -7.69
N THR A 87 -13.58 -6.66 -7.14
CA THR A 87 -14.94 -6.19 -7.43
C THR A 87 -15.09 -5.98 -8.94
N ARG A 88 -16.28 -6.19 -9.48
CA ARG A 88 -16.57 -5.96 -10.91
C ARG A 88 -16.11 -4.58 -11.36
N ALA A 89 -16.37 -3.54 -10.58
CA ALA A 89 -15.98 -2.17 -10.91
C ALA A 89 -14.46 -1.99 -11.04
N ALA A 90 -13.69 -2.59 -10.12
CA ALA A 90 -12.23 -2.53 -10.17
C ALA A 90 -11.67 -3.36 -11.34
N ALA A 91 -12.26 -4.53 -11.62
CA ALA A 91 -11.85 -5.36 -12.75
C ALA A 91 -12.11 -4.69 -14.10
N ASP A 92 -13.27 -4.04 -14.27
CA ASP A 92 -13.60 -3.31 -15.49
C ASP A 92 -12.67 -2.11 -15.71
N SER A 93 -12.34 -1.35 -14.67
CA SER A 93 -11.33 -0.29 -14.73
C SER A 93 -9.93 -0.84 -15.07
N LEU A 94 -9.55 -1.97 -14.48
CA LEU A 94 -8.26 -2.60 -14.74
C LEU A 94 -8.18 -3.18 -16.17
N ARG A 95 -9.30 -3.59 -16.76
CA ARG A 95 -9.36 -3.96 -18.17
C ARG A 95 -8.96 -2.78 -19.07
N ALA A 96 -9.47 -1.59 -18.81
CA ALA A 96 -9.12 -0.40 -19.58
C ALA A 96 -7.62 -0.04 -19.41
N VAL A 97 -7.05 -0.22 -18.19
CA VAL A 97 -5.59 -0.11 -17.97
C VAL A 97 -4.84 -1.11 -18.83
N SER A 98 -5.29 -2.38 -18.86
CA SER A 98 -4.67 -3.44 -19.65
C SER A 98 -4.65 -3.11 -21.14
N ASP A 99 -5.77 -2.59 -21.68
CA ASP A 99 -5.85 -2.20 -23.08
C ASP A 99 -4.88 -1.04 -23.42
N ASP A 100 -4.73 -0.05 -22.55
CA ASP A 100 -3.79 1.06 -22.69
C ASP A 100 -2.33 0.59 -22.70
N VAL A 101 -1.93 -0.22 -21.70
CA VAL A 101 -0.53 -0.66 -21.62
C VAL A 101 -0.17 -1.68 -22.69
N LYS A 102 -1.14 -2.44 -23.17
CA LYS A 102 -0.99 -3.37 -24.29
C LYS A 102 -0.66 -2.64 -25.59
N ALA A 103 -1.25 -1.47 -25.81
CA ALA A 103 -0.90 -0.61 -26.94
C ALA A 103 0.56 -0.10 -26.89
N LEU A 104 1.18 -0.11 -25.70
CA LEU A 104 2.58 0.23 -25.47
C LEU A 104 3.51 -0.98 -25.50
N GLY A 105 3.01 -2.20 -25.72
CA GLY A 105 3.79 -3.43 -25.76
C GLY A 105 3.91 -4.15 -24.40
N TYR A 106 3.07 -3.81 -23.42
CA TYR A 106 3.11 -4.40 -22.09
C TYR A 106 1.86 -5.22 -21.78
N ARG A 107 1.97 -6.11 -20.80
CA ARG A 107 0.86 -6.79 -20.14
C ARG A 107 0.89 -6.47 -18.65
N LEU A 108 -0.25 -6.55 -17.99
CA LEU A 108 -0.31 -6.47 -16.54
C LEU A 108 0.17 -7.78 -15.92
N LYS A 109 1.01 -7.68 -14.88
CA LYS A 109 1.40 -8.80 -14.03
C LYS A 109 0.97 -8.50 -12.60
N ILE A 110 0.14 -9.37 -12.03
CA ILE A 110 -0.57 -9.17 -10.76
C ILE A 110 0.15 -9.96 -9.67
N TYR A 111 0.49 -9.28 -8.58
CA TYR A 111 1.09 -9.88 -7.39
C TYR A 111 0.05 -10.18 -6.31
N ASP A 112 -0.94 -9.28 -6.14
CA ASP A 112 -2.08 -9.44 -5.24
C ASP A 112 -3.27 -8.60 -5.73
N ALA A 113 -4.48 -9.01 -5.28
CA ALA A 113 -5.71 -8.30 -5.58
C ALA A 113 -6.61 -8.29 -4.33
N TYR A 114 -7.80 -8.89 -4.37
CA TYR A 114 -8.54 -9.10 -3.14
C TYR A 114 -7.75 -9.98 -2.16
N ARG A 115 -7.63 -9.52 -0.92
CA ARG A 115 -6.96 -10.19 0.20
C ARG A 115 -7.96 -10.37 1.33
N PRO A 116 -8.33 -11.61 1.71
CA PRO A 116 -9.33 -11.82 2.77
C PRO A 116 -8.81 -11.35 4.13
N GLN A 117 -9.71 -11.00 5.05
CA GLN A 117 -9.34 -10.57 6.40
C GLN A 117 -8.47 -11.60 7.11
N ARG A 118 -8.73 -12.90 6.94
CA ARG A 118 -7.89 -13.98 7.51
C ARG A 118 -6.43 -13.93 7.07
N ALA A 119 -6.15 -13.41 5.87
CA ALA A 119 -4.78 -13.18 5.41
C ALA A 119 -4.12 -12.02 6.14
N VAL A 120 -4.86 -10.92 6.35
CA VAL A 120 -4.41 -9.78 7.16
C VAL A 120 -4.14 -10.22 8.61
N ASP A 121 -5.02 -11.04 9.18
CA ASP A 121 -4.83 -11.61 10.52
C ASP A 121 -3.59 -12.52 10.59
N HIS A 122 -3.27 -13.24 9.49
CA HIS A 122 -2.02 -14.00 9.39
C HIS A 122 -0.79 -13.07 9.42
N PHE A 123 -0.81 -11.96 8.68
CA PHE A 123 0.27 -10.96 8.72
C PHE A 123 0.45 -10.38 10.13
N MET A 124 -0.64 -10.10 10.83
CA MET A 124 -0.60 -9.62 12.21
C MET A 124 0.06 -10.63 13.15
N ARG A 125 -0.30 -11.91 13.04
CA ARG A 125 0.32 -12.99 13.85
C ARG A 125 1.80 -13.16 13.52
N TRP A 126 2.14 -13.18 12.23
CA TRP A 126 3.52 -13.25 11.77
C TRP A 126 4.35 -12.06 12.28
N ALA A 127 3.83 -10.84 12.20
CA ALA A 127 4.55 -9.66 12.66
C ALA A 127 4.77 -9.66 14.17
N ALA A 128 3.85 -10.22 14.96
CA ALA A 128 3.98 -10.38 16.40
C ALA A 128 5.01 -11.48 16.80
N ASP A 129 5.31 -12.43 15.93
CA ASP A 129 6.33 -13.47 16.14
C ASP A 129 7.72 -12.91 15.76
N ILE A 130 8.31 -12.15 16.67
CA ILE A 130 9.61 -11.46 16.45
C ILE A 130 10.75 -12.42 16.05
N PRO A 131 10.88 -13.64 16.60
CA PRO A 131 11.92 -14.59 16.19
C PRO A 131 11.82 -15.09 14.75
N ASP A 132 10.63 -15.10 14.14
CA ASP A 132 10.47 -15.50 12.75
C ASP A 132 11.01 -14.43 11.78
N THR A 133 12.23 -14.62 11.33
CA THR A 133 12.95 -13.72 10.41
C THR A 133 13.38 -14.41 9.12
N LEU A 134 12.72 -15.51 8.75
CA LEU A 134 13.07 -16.35 7.60
C LEU A 134 13.30 -15.53 6.31
N MET A 135 12.45 -14.58 6.03
CA MET A 135 12.48 -13.80 4.80
C MET A 135 13.06 -12.38 4.97
N LYS A 136 13.66 -12.08 6.13
CA LYS A 136 14.20 -10.75 6.45
C LYS A 136 15.18 -10.25 5.38
N ALA A 137 16.10 -11.08 4.94
CA ALA A 137 17.13 -10.70 3.96
C ALA A 137 16.56 -10.27 2.60
N TYR A 138 15.33 -10.72 2.27
CA TYR A 138 14.70 -10.49 0.97
C TYR A 138 13.71 -9.32 0.98
N PHE A 139 13.06 -9.03 2.12
CA PHE A 139 11.96 -8.08 2.17
C PHE A 139 12.14 -6.92 3.15
N TYR A 140 12.96 -7.07 4.21
CA TYR A 140 13.13 -6.05 5.25
C TYR A 140 14.50 -6.11 5.93
N SER A 141 15.58 -6.27 5.15
CA SER A 141 16.93 -6.49 5.67
C SER A 141 17.39 -5.42 6.66
N ASP A 142 16.93 -4.19 6.51
CA ASP A 142 17.36 -3.04 7.30
C ASP A 142 16.43 -2.71 8.45
N LEU A 143 15.29 -3.39 8.53
CA LEU A 143 14.30 -3.14 9.57
C LEU A 143 14.33 -4.22 10.64
N ASP A 144 14.11 -3.81 11.87
CA ASP A 144 13.73 -4.75 12.91
C ASP A 144 12.23 -5.04 12.81
N LYS A 145 11.87 -6.33 12.95
CA LYS A 145 10.45 -6.74 12.85
C LYS A 145 9.56 -6.05 13.88
N SER A 146 10.12 -5.64 15.03
CA SER A 146 9.42 -4.90 16.09
C SER A 146 8.87 -3.55 15.65
N VAL A 147 9.42 -2.92 14.58
CA VAL A 147 8.98 -1.60 14.12
C VAL A 147 7.94 -1.64 13.01
N LEU A 148 7.58 -2.81 12.49
CA LEU A 148 6.72 -2.94 11.31
C LEU A 148 5.30 -2.40 11.53
N PHE A 149 4.78 -2.48 12.76
CA PHE A 149 3.48 -1.89 13.11
C PHE A 149 3.58 -0.37 13.23
N ASP A 150 4.61 0.14 13.91
CA ASP A 150 4.79 1.57 14.14
C ASP A 150 5.06 2.34 12.85
N GLN A 151 5.68 1.68 11.86
CA GLN A 151 5.96 2.24 10.54
C GLN A 151 4.88 1.94 9.50
N GLU A 152 3.74 1.38 9.93
CA GLU A 152 2.56 1.10 9.10
C GLU A 152 2.81 0.11 7.93
N TYR A 153 3.90 -0.68 7.96
CA TYR A 153 4.11 -1.75 6.98
C TYR A 153 3.11 -2.89 7.15
N ILE A 154 2.68 -3.16 8.40
CA ILE A 154 1.66 -4.14 8.74
C ILE A 154 0.54 -3.46 9.51
N CYS A 155 -0.69 -3.59 9.02
CA CYS A 155 -1.88 -3.00 9.61
C CYS A 155 -3.00 -4.03 9.76
N ALA A 156 -3.86 -3.84 10.77
CA ALA A 156 -5.00 -4.73 11.04
C ALA A 156 -6.13 -4.61 10.02
N LYS A 157 -6.10 -3.57 9.16
CA LYS A 157 -7.07 -3.35 8.07
C LYS A 157 -6.32 -3.05 6.78
N SER A 158 -6.81 -3.60 5.68
CA SER A 158 -6.20 -3.45 4.36
C SER A 158 -7.21 -2.98 3.33
N GLY A 159 -6.79 -2.11 2.41
CA GLY A 159 -7.58 -1.75 1.22
C GLY A 159 -7.93 -2.95 0.35
N HIS A 160 -7.03 -3.92 0.26
CA HIS A 160 -7.25 -5.16 -0.48
C HIS A 160 -8.47 -5.97 0.01
N THR A 161 -8.73 -5.92 1.32
CA THR A 161 -9.84 -6.64 1.94
C THR A 161 -11.21 -6.08 1.52
N ARG A 162 -11.25 -4.88 0.94
CA ARG A 162 -12.44 -4.26 0.35
C ARG A 162 -12.66 -4.62 -1.13
N GLY A 163 -11.70 -5.33 -1.74
CA GLY A 163 -11.83 -5.93 -3.07
C GLY A 163 -11.60 -4.99 -4.26
N SER A 164 -11.12 -3.76 -4.04
CA SER A 164 -10.88 -2.80 -5.13
C SER A 164 -9.46 -2.25 -5.15
N THR A 165 -8.54 -2.94 -4.48
CA THR A 165 -7.10 -2.67 -4.45
C THR A 165 -6.35 -3.76 -5.18
N VAL A 166 -5.29 -3.39 -5.91
CA VAL A 166 -4.46 -4.31 -6.68
C VAL A 166 -2.99 -3.92 -6.57
N ASP A 167 -2.13 -4.93 -6.42
CA ASP A 167 -0.67 -4.83 -6.49
C ASP A 167 -0.19 -5.45 -7.80
N LEU A 168 0.53 -4.67 -8.61
CA LEU A 168 0.87 -5.10 -9.96
C LEU A 168 2.12 -4.41 -10.50
N THR A 169 2.64 -5.01 -11.60
CA THR A 169 3.70 -4.44 -12.42
C THR A 169 3.39 -4.59 -13.90
N LEU A 170 4.31 -4.15 -14.76
CA LEU A 170 4.27 -4.32 -16.20
C LEU A 170 5.19 -5.47 -16.64
N PHE A 171 4.74 -6.23 -17.61
CA PHE A 171 5.49 -7.28 -18.27
C PHE A 171 5.70 -6.92 -19.74
N ASP A 172 6.95 -6.81 -20.17
CA ASP A 172 7.32 -6.46 -21.53
C ASP A 172 7.14 -7.68 -22.45
N MET A 173 6.27 -7.55 -23.44
CA MET A 173 5.96 -8.63 -24.40
C MET A 173 7.10 -8.92 -25.38
N THR A 174 8.06 -8.01 -25.55
CA THR A 174 9.20 -8.17 -26.45
C THR A 174 10.33 -8.94 -25.78
N THR A 175 10.64 -8.57 -24.53
CA THR A 175 11.72 -9.20 -23.77
C THR A 175 11.26 -10.42 -22.96
N GLU A 176 9.95 -10.61 -22.84
CA GLU A 176 9.30 -11.64 -22.01
C GLU A 176 9.75 -11.57 -20.53
N LYS A 177 9.91 -10.35 -20.00
CA LYS A 177 10.34 -10.10 -18.63
C LYS A 177 9.49 -9.02 -17.97
N GLU A 178 9.49 -9.01 -16.65
CA GLU A 178 9.00 -7.86 -15.90
C GLU A 178 9.80 -6.61 -16.28
N LEU A 179 9.09 -5.49 -16.36
CA LEU A 179 9.72 -4.21 -16.52
C LEU A 179 10.48 -3.87 -15.23
N ASP A 180 11.74 -3.49 -15.37
CA ASP A 180 12.59 -3.19 -14.21
C ASP A 180 12.12 -1.90 -13.51
N MET A 181 11.54 -2.05 -12.34
CA MET A 181 11.02 -0.97 -11.51
C MET A 181 12.05 -0.46 -10.48
N GLY A 182 13.26 -1.05 -10.45
CA GLY A 182 14.32 -0.67 -9.52
C GLY A 182 14.09 -1.12 -8.06
N GLY A 183 13.15 -2.01 -7.84
CA GLY A 183 12.86 -2.58 -6.53
C GLY A 183 11.86 -3.73 -6.61
N THR A 184 11.96 -4.68 -5.69
CA THR A 184 11.05 -5.83 -5.65
C THR A 184 9.73 -5.46 -4.97
N PHE A 185 8.68 -6.17 -5.34
CA PHE A 185 7.40 -6.17 -4.64
C PHE A 185 7.59 -6.53 -3.16
N ASP A 186 6.83 -5.88 -2.27
CA ASP A 186 6.87 -6.07 -0.80
C ASP A 186 8.21 -5.73 -0.13
N TRP A 187 9.07 -4.95 -0.76
CA TRP A 187 10.24 -4.43 -0.06
C TRP A 187 9.81 -3.35 0.96
N PHE A 188 10.12 -3.56 2.25
CA PHE A 188 9.85 -2.61 3.32
C PHE A 188 11.00 -1.60 3.42
N GLY A 189 10.84 -0.47 2.76
CA GLY A 189 11.84 0.58 2.71
C GLY A 189 11.45 1.74 1.80
N PRO A 190 12.16 2.88 1.90
CA PRO A 190 11.88 4.06 1.09
C PRO A 190 12.03 3.82 -0.42
N GLU A 191 12.80 2.78 -0.82
CA GLU A 191 12.97 2.38 -2.21
C GLU A 191 11.65 1.96 -2.88
N SER A 192 10.65 1.57 -2.09
CA SER A 192 9.31 1.22 -2.55
C SER A 192 8.42 2.44 -2.79
N HIS A 193 8.79 3.60 -2.24
CA HIS A 193 7.98 4.80 -2.37
C HIS A 193 7.96 5.31 -3.81
N PRO A 194 6.81 5.77 -4.33
CA PRO A 194 6.69 6.32 -5.67
C PRO A 194 7.57 7.56 -5.90
N ASP A 195 7.86 8.34 -4.86
CA ASP A 195 8.72 9.53 -4.91
C ASP A 195 10.22 9.24 -4.69
N PHE A 196 10.58 7.98 -4.53
CA PHE A 196 11.98 7.59 -4.43
C PHE A 196 12.72 7.91 -5.73
N CYS A 197 13.76 8.75 -5.64
CA CYS A 197 14.55 9.28 -6.74
C CYS A 197 13.82 10.17 -7.75
N GLY A 198 12.60 10.63 -7.47
CA GLY A 198 11.91 11.52 -8.40
C GLY A 198 10.61 12.12 -7.85
N ASN A 199 9.99 12.97 -8.65
CA ASN A 199 8.69 13.55 -8.35
C ASN A 199 7.60 12.80 -9.14
N PRO A 200 6.74 11.99 -8.47
CA PRO A 200 5.73 11.20 -9.16
C PRO A 200 4.57 12.01 -9.75
N GLU A 201 4.39 13.28 -9.33
CA GLU A 201 3.34 14.16 -9.86
C GLU A 201 3.77 14.80 -11.18
N THR A 202 5.05 15.17 -11.30
CA THR A 202 5.61 15.73 -12.55
C THR A 202 6.20 14.65 -13.46
N GLY A 203 6.59 13.50 -12.90
CA GLY A 203 7.33 12.45 -13.59
C GLY A 203 8.81 12.78 -13.77
N GLU A 204 9.34 13.78 -13.04
CA GLU A 204 10.74 14.20 -13.13
C GLU A 204 11.63 13.32 -12.24
N TYR A 205 12.67 12.74 -12.82
CA TYR A 205 13.72 12.07 -12.08
C TYR A 205 14.68 13.09 -11.47
N THR A 206 14.89 13.03 -10.14
CA THR A 206 15.76 13.98 -9.40
C THR A 206 17.01 13.30 -8.85
N GLY A 207 17.02 11.98 -8.72
CA GLY A 207 18.06 11.21 -8.05
C GLY A 207 18.04 11.34 -6.52
N ASP A 208 17.05 12.01 -5.92
CA ASP A 208 16.89 12.11 -4.47
C ASP A 208 16.40 10.78 -3.90
N ASN A 209 17.30 10.05 -3.27
CA ASN A 209 17.04 8.74 -2.67
C ASN A 209 16.66 8.81 -1.19
N HIS A 210 16.12 9.94 -0.71
CA HIS A 210 15.65 10.13 0.67
C HIS A 210 16.73 9.83 1.72
N LYS A 211 18.00 10.10 1.38
CA LYS A 211 19.18 9.80 2.23
C LYS A 211 19.42 8.31 2.51
N SER A 212 18.82 7.43 1.75
CA SER A 212 19.20 6.01 1.73
C SER A 212 20.68 5.87 1.34
N PRO A 213 21.35 4.76 1.69
CA PRO A 213 22.71 4.52 1.22
C PRO A 213 22.84 4.69 -0.29
N ALA A 214 23.95 5.24 -0.78
CA ALA A 214 24.12 5.59 -2.19
C ALA A 214 23.93 4.41 -3.16
N TRP A 215 24.17 3.18 -2.72
CA TRP A 215 23.93 1.97 -3.51
C TRP A 215 22.44 1.59 -3.61
N ARG A 216 21.57 2.21 -2.80
CA ARG A 216 20.12 2.09 -2.87
C ARG A 216 19.56 3.30 -3.62
N SER A 217 19.68 3.25 -4.92
CA SER A 217 19.16 4.25 -5.83
C SER A 217 18.51 3.52 -6.99
N ILE A 218 17.53 4.14 -7.61
CA ILE A 218 16.99 3.67 -8.89
C ILE A 218 17.47 4.58 -10.01
N THR A 219 17.54 4.04 -11.22
CA THR A 219 17.90 4.81 -12.42
C THR A 219 16.74 5.67 -12.90
N ALA A 220 17.03 6.63 -13.77
CA ALA A 220 15.99 7.43 -14.45
C ALA A 220 15.04 6.54 -15.27
N GLU A 221 15.55 5.45 -15.88
CA GLU A 221 14.73 4.49 -16.62
C GLU A 221 13.78 3.73 -15.70
N GLN A 222 14.26 3.21 -14.58
CA GLN A 222 13.43 2.53 -13.56
C GLN A 222 12.34 3.45 -13.01
N PHE A 223 12.68 4.72 -12.73
CA PHE A 223 11.69 5.71 -12.32
C PHE A 223 10.66 5.96 -13.44
N ALA A 224 11.10 6.12 -14.69
CA ALA A 224 10.20 6.30 -15.83
C ALA A 224 9.25 5.08 -16.01
N ASN A 225 9.74 3.87 -15.78
CA ASN A 225 8.94 2.63 -15.82
C ASN A 225 7.81 2.67 -14.77
N ARG A 226 8.10 3.09 -13.52
CA ARG A 226 7.06 3.31 -12.49
C ARG A 226 6.03 4.34 -12.96
N MET A 227 6.46 5.40 -13.65
CA MET A 227 5.57 6.46 -14.14
C MET A 227 4.67 5.99 -15.29
N ILE A 228 5.10 5.04 -16.13
CA ILE A 228 4.24 4.41 -17.14
C ILE A 228 3.07 3.71 -16.45
N LEU A 229 3.35 2.84 -15.48
CA LEU A 229 2.33 2.14 -14.71
C LEU A 229 1.40 3.12 -13.97
N ARG A 230 1.98 4.05 -13.20
CA ARG A 230 1.24 5.05 -12.42
C ARG A 230 0.26 5.84 -13.28
N LYS A 231 0.71 6.36 -14.42
CA LYS A 231 -0.13 7.18 -15.31
C LYS A 231 -1.25 6.36 -15.95
N ALA A 232 -0.99 5.11 -16.33
CA ALA A 232 -2.02 4.22 -16.86
C ALA A 232 -3.09 3.93 -15.81
N MET A 233 -2.70 3.60 -14.58
CA MET A 233 -3.62 3.35 -13.47
C MET A 233 -4.46 4.60 -13.12
N GLN A 234 -3.84 5.77 -12.98
CA GLN A 234 -4.54 7.02 -12.66
C GLN A 234 -5.55 7.42 -13.74
N ARG A 235 -5.24 7.22 -15.02
CA ARG A 235 -6.14 7.52 -16.14
C ARG A 235 -7.46 6.76 -16.03
N HIS A 236 -7.44 5.57 -15.45
CA HIS A 236 -8.62 4.72 -15.28
C HIS A 236 -9.15 4.68 -13.84
N GLY A 237 -8.89 5.75 -13.07
CA GLY A 237 -9.54 6.00 -11.79
C GLY A 237 -8.90 5.32 -10.59
N PHE A 238 -7.70 4.77 -10.73
CA PHE A 238 -6.97 4.24 -9.59
C PHE A 238 -6.11 5.32 -8.91
N LEU A 239 -6.11 5.31 -7.60
CA LEU A 239 -5.26 6.14 -6.74
C LEU A 239 -4.00 5.36 -6.35
N PRO A 240 -2.81 5.91 -6.59
CA PRO A 240 -1.57 5.28 -6.15
C PRO A 240 -1.37 5.45 -4.64
N PHE A 241 -0.79 4.45 -4.01
CA PHE A 241 -0.42 4.53 -2.61
C PHE A 241 0.90 5.29 -2.41
N LYS A 242 1.05 5.94 -1.25
CA LYS A 242 2.17 6.87 -1.01
C LYS A 242 3.52 6.19 -0.73
N THR A 243 3.51 4.92 -0.29
CA THR A 243 4.70 4.18 0.15
C THR A 243 5.03 2.95 -0.69
N GLU A 244 4.20 2.65 -1.72
CA GLU A 244 4.33 1.44 -2.52
C GLU A 244 4.05 1.76 -4.00
N TRP A 245 5.05 1.62 -4.88
CA TRP A 245 4.91 1.95 -6.31
C TRP A 245 3.98 1.01 -7.07
N TRP A 246 3.73 -0.19 -6.54
CA TRP A 246 2.90 -1.24 -7.13
C TRP A 246 1.43 -1.19 -6.71
N HIS A 247 1.09 -0.45 -5.64
CA HIS A 247 -0.19 -0.51 -4.93
C HIS A 247 -1.15 0.57 -5.40
N PHE A 248 -2.34 0.16 -5.84
CA PHE A 248 -3.36 1.05 -6.37
C PHE A 248 -4.76 0.68 -5.89
N LEU A 249 -5.51 1.68 -5.46
CA LEU A 249 -6.91 1.57 -5.00
C LEU A 249 -7.84 2.26 -5.99
N LEU A 250 -8.96 1.65 -6.38
CA LEU A 250 -10.00 2.33 -7.16
C LEU A 250 -10.62 3.49 -6.38
N ALA A 251 -10.58 4.72 -6.91
CA ALA A 251 -11.05 5.93 -6.22
C ALA A 251 -12.52 5.85 -5.80
N ASN A 252 -13.36 5.29 -6.66
CA ASN A 252 -14.79 5.12 -6.42
C ASN A 252 -15.09 3.65 -6.13
N GLU A 253 -14.40 3.08 -5.12
CA GLU A 253 -14.64 1.70 -4.71
C GLU A 253 -16.09 1.50 -4.21
N PRO A 254 -16.75 0.39 -4.56
CA PRO A 254 -18.17 0.17 -4.19
C PRO A 254 -18.34 -0.15 -2.70
N PHE A 255 -17.28 -0.56 -1.99
CA PHE A 255 -17.33 -1.03 -0.60
C PHE A 255 -16.29 -0.36 0.29
N PRO A 256 -16.34 0.98 0.49
CA PRO A 256 -15.29 1.70 1.22
C PRO A 256 -15.18 1.29 2.70
N ASP A 257 -16.25 0.75 3.27
CA ASP A 257 -16.35 0.40 4.69
C ASP A 257 -16.63 -1.10 4.94
N THR A 258 -16.65 -1.93 3.89
CA THR A 258 -16.95 -3.37 3.98
C THR A 258 -15.69 -4.18 3.80
N TYR A 259 -15.38 -5.04 4.76
CA TYR A 259 -14.26 -5.95 4.72
C TYR A 259 -14.78 -7.37 4.45
N PHE A 260 -14.10 -8.07 3.54
CA PHE A 260 -14.50 -9.41 3.09
C PHE A 260 -13.54 -10.46 3.65
N ASN A 261 -14.05 -11.71 3.80
CA ASN A 261 -13.24 -12.80 4.37
C ASN A 261 -13.38 -14.14 3.66
N PHE A 262 -14.04 -14.21 2.49
CA PHE A 262 -14.08 -15.44 1.70
C PHE A 262 -12.69 -15.78 1.13
N PRO A 263 -12.38 -17.06 0.89
CA PRO A 263 -11.06 -17.45 0.39
C PRO A 263 -10.83 -17.00 -1.06
N VAL A 264 -9.57 -16.79 -1.41
CA VAL A 264 -9.12 -16.55 -2.79
C VAL A 264 -9.08 -17.89 -3.51
N GLN A 265 -10.06 -18.11 -4.36
CA GLN A 265 -10.21 -19.24 -5.26
C GLN A 265 -11.09 -18.82 -6.45
N GLN A 266 -11.03 -19.56 -7.56
CA GLN A 266 -11.86 -19.24 -8.71
C GLN A 266 -13.35 -19.24 -8.33
N LEU A 267 -14.04 -18.15 -8.71
CA LEU A 267 -15.48 -18.05 -8.50
C LEU A 267 -16.22 -18.91 -9.54
N LYS A 268 -17.29 -19.59 -9.08
CA LYS A 268 -18.11 -20.47 -9.93
C LYS A 268 -19.27 -19.71 -10.55
#